data_521442c7e04cceeeaa19af02ba6816d4
#
_entry.id   521442c7e04cceeeaa19af02ba6816d4
#
_cell.length_a   1.000
_cell.length_b   1.000
_cell.length_c   1.000
_cell.angle_alpha   90.00
_cell.angle_beta   90.00
_cell.angle_gamma   90.00
#
_symmetry.space_group_name_H-M   'P 1'
#
loop_
_entity.id
_entity.type
_entity.pdbx_description
1 polymer ?
#
loop_
_entity_poly.entity_id
_entity_poly.type
_entity_poly.pdbx_seq_one_letter_code
_entity_poly.pdbx_strand_id
1 'polypeptide(L)'
;MPLQKIVLRPGINREGTNYSNEGGYWACDKVRFRSGYPEKIGGWTLYSASEFWGVARSMLPFQCQCGATLTGLGTNLKFYVEFGAAFYDITPLAETNTLGANPFTGDGTTTVAVTDAGRTVGTGDFVTFSGVTGAYAGVLNGEFKVTYISGSTYSITTSSAVAAGATGGSAVSAAYQVSVGGSIYTQGTGWGAGNWSRGAWGSATSVGVGLQLRLWSLDNYGDALIFGPRGGGLYYWDYNAGAGLSTRGELVADMPGANSVPIYQNEILVSDQSRFVITLGSNDFGSTDANPMLVRWSDQENYLEWEPTALTQAGSQILSIGSQLITARQTRQEIVIWSDAAVFAMQYAGPPYVFGFTTLADNTTIAGPNAAIVVNNVAYWMGTDKFYVYNGKVDVLPSTLRSYVFNDFNTAQAWQVTTGAVNQYNEVWWFYCSANSNTIDRYVVFNYVDNIWFSGSMNRFAWVDSGLKQYPIASVYDEATEKGQIYAQEYGFDDFTTSPATPIAAYIDSSDFDIGEGDNFGLVNRIIPDISFEGSTGTSPTVNMTLYPRRFPGADYSAGDETSVVRSHTVPVEQYTEQVFVRVRGRQMRFRVASSGLGVMWQLGMPRIQMRPDGRK
;
A
#
# COMPACT_ATOMS: atom_id res chain seq x y z
N MET A 1 -30.34 41.74 2.83
CA MET A 1 -30.21 40.76 3.93
C MET A 1 -28.78 40.76 4.44
N PRO A 2 -28.52 40.48 5.71
CA PRO A 2 -27.17 40.38 6.22
C PRO A 2 -26.40 39.23 5.55
N LEU A 3 -25.09 39.34 5.51
CA LEU A 3 -24.19 38.28 5.11
C LEU A 3 -24.32 37.11 6.08
N GLN A 4 -24.45 35.89 5.53
CA GLN A 4 -24.54 34.67 6.29
C GLN A 4 -23.19 33.93 6.23
N LYS A 5 -22.67 33.51 7.38
CA LYS A 5 -21.48 32.66 7.43
C LYS A 5 -21.83 31.24 6.98
N ILE A 6 -20.98 30.67 6.15
CA ILE A 6 -21.01 29.22 5.88
C ILE A 6 -20.12 28.58 6.95
N VAL A 7 -20.74 28.00 7.96
CA VAL A 7 -20.04 27.27 9.03
C VAL A 7 -20.25 25.79 8.76
N LEU A 8 -19.18 25.08 8.43
CA LEU A 8 -19.22 23.67 8.08
C LEU A 8 -18.48 22.85 9.12
N ARG A 9 -19.07 21.74 9.52
CA ARG A 9 -18.44 20.78 10.44
C ARG A 9 -17.26 20.11 9.74
N PRO A 10 -16.10 19.98 10.39
CA PRO A 10 -14.94 19.33 9.80
C PRO A 10 -15.19 17.84 9.54
N GLY A 11 -14.49 17.30 8.54
CA GLY A 11 -14.60 15.92 8.11
C GLY A 11 -15.65 15.68 7.02
N ILE A 12 -15.48 14.59 6.32
CA ILE A 12 -16.41 14.15 5.28
C ILE A 12 -17.40 13.17 5.87
N ASN A 13 -18.69 13.38 5.63
CA ASN A 13 -19.73 12.47 6.08
C ASN A 13 -20.61 12.03 4.90
N ARG A 14 -20.67 10.71 4.68
CA ARG A 14 -21.45 10.06 3.62
C ARG A 14 -22.37 8.97 4.12
N GLU A 15 -22.62 8.89 5.42
CA GLU A 15 -23.51 7.86 5.98
C GLU A 15 -25.01 8.17 5.77
N GLY A 16 -25.32 9.41 5.42
CA GLY A 16 -26.68 9.81 5.10
C GLY A 16 -26.83 10.30 3.67
N THR A 17 -27.91 11.05 3.41
CA THR A 17 -28.06 11.77 2.15
C THR A 17 -27.25 13.07 2.19
N ASN A 18 -26.90 13.60 1.02
CA ASN A 18 -26.16 14.86 0.95
C ASN A 18 -26.88 16.00 1.68
N TYR A 19 -28.21 16.03 1.57
CA TYR A 19 -29.04 17.04 2.24
C TYR A 19 -29.15 16.82 3.75
N SER A 20 -29.21 15.57 4.22
CA SER A 20 -29.25 15.30 5.67
C SER A 20 -27.93 15.68 6.38
N ASN A 21 -26.86 15.84 5.63
CA ASN A 21 -25.55 16.30 6.13
C ASN A 21 -25.38 17.84 6.01
N GLU A 22 -26.46 18.60 5.91
CA GLU A 22 -26.39 20.07 5.85
C GLU A 22 -25.49 20.63 6.97
N GLY A 23 -24.68 21.64 6.62
CA GLY A 23 -23.65 22.18 7.52
C GLY A 23 -22.42 21.29 7.69
N GLY A 24 -22.20 20.31 6.80
CA GLY A 24 -21.01 19.48 6.74
C GLY A 24 -20.34 19.51 5.37
N TYR A 25 -19.26 18.74 5.22
CA TYR A 25 -18.62 18.47 3.93
C TYR A 25 -19.07 17.12 3.40
N TRP A 26 -19.20 17.01 2.07
CA TRP A 26 -19.67 15.82 1.39
C TRP A 26 -18.58 15.03 0.66
N ALA A 27 -17.64 15.72 0.02
CA ALA A 27 -16.59 15.09 -0.75
C ALA A 27 -15.32 15.95 -0.75
N CYS A 28 -14.18 15.31 -0.86
CA CYS A 28 -12.90 15.97 -1.11
C CYS A 28 -11.97 15.04 -1.91
N ASP A 29 -10.91 15.64 -2.45
CA ASP A 29 -9.74 14.93 -2.96
C ASP A 29 -8.51 15.80 -2.74
N LYS A 30 -7.41 15.20 -2.26
CA LYS A 30 -6.16 15.88 -1.92
C LYS A 30 -6.34 17.05 -0.92
N VAL A 31 -7.25 16.86 0.04
CA VAL A 31 -7.54 17.82 1.11
C VAL A 31 -7.56 17.10 2.45
N ARG A 32 -6.91 17.68 3.44
CA ARG A 32 -6.92 17.25 4.85
C ARG A 32 -7.62 18.28 5.72
N PHE A 33 -7.84 17.93 6.99
CA PHE A 33 -8.35 18.85 7.99
C PHE A 33 -7.27 19.10 9.06
N ARG A 34 -6.84 20.34 9.20
CA ARG A 34 -5.93 20.78 10.24
C ARG A 34 -6.63 21.75 11.18
N SER A 35 -6.66 21.40 12.47
CA SER A 35 -7.38 22.22 13.48
C SER A 35 -8.84 22.51 13.08
N GLY A 36 -9.50 21.56 12.43
CA GLY A 36 -10.88 21.68 11.97
C GLY A 36 -11.09 22.42 10.64
N TYR A 37 -10.04 22.95 10.02
CA TYR A 37 -10.12 23.65 8.75
C TYR A 37 -9.56 22.80 7.60
N PRO A 38 -10.25 22.72 6.45
CA PRO A 38 -9.73 22.01 5.30
C PRO A 38 -8.58 22.77 4.65
N GLU A 39 -7.53 22.04 4.35
CA GLU A 39 -6.36 22.52 3.63
C GLU A 39 -5.90 21.51 2.57
N LYS A 40 -5.25 21.99 1.52
CA LYS A 40 -4.63 21.11 0.51
C LYS A 40 -3.51 20.31 1.16
N ILE A 41 -3.38 19.01 0.82
CA ILE A 41 -2.26 18.19 1.27
C ILE A 41 -0.95 18.63 0.63
N GLY A 42 0.17 18.22 1.20
CA GLY A 42 1.49 18.42 0.60
C GLY A 42 1.63 17.68 -0.74
N GLY A 43 2.62 18.10 -1.52
CA GLY A 43 2.98 17.50 -2.77
C GLY A 43 3.94 16.32 -2.60
N TRP A 44 4.55 15.91 -3.70
CA TRP A 44 5.53 14.82 -3.71
C TRP A 44 6.62 15.03 -4.75
N THR A 45 7.75 14.40 -4.50
CA THR A 45 8.91 14.39 -5.40
C THR A 45 9.52 13.00 -5.47
N LEU A 46 10.35 12.74 -6.47
CA LEU A 46 11.16 11.53 -6.51
C LEU A 46 12.10 11.49 -5.30
N TYR A 47 12.01 10.42 -4.50
CA TYR A 47 13.01 10.14 -3.47
C TYR A 47 14.32 9.67 -4.09
N SER A 48 14.23 8.88 -5.16
CA SER A 48 15.34 8.34 -5.95
C SER A 48 14.99 8.38 -7.41
N ALA A 49 15.97 8.71 -8.26
CA ALA A 49 15.86 8.56 -9.70
C ALA A 49 15.98 7.08 -10.16
N SER A 50 16.46 6.20 -9.27
CA SER A 50 16.58 4.78 -9.53
C SER A 50 15.21 4.10 -9.48
N GLU A 51 15.03 3.11 -10.35
CA GLU A 51 13.85 2.26 -10.42
C GLU A 51 14.17 0.86 -9.91
N PHE A 52 13.15 0.14 -9.47
CA PHE A 52 13.23 -1.27 -9.09
C PHE A 52 12.16 -2.10 -9.82
N TRP A 53 12.38 -3.40 -9.98
CA TRP A 53 11.42 -4.30 -10.61
C TRP A 53 10.29 -4.66 -9.66
N GLY A 54 9.05 -4.57 -10.15
CA GLY A 54 7.84 -5.01 -9.47
C GLY A 54 7.18 -3.95 -8.60
N VAL A 55 6.04 -4.34 -8.00
CA VAL A 55 5.26 -3.50 -7.08
C VAL A 55 5.72 -3.73 -5.65
N ALA A 56 6.27 -2.71 -5.01
CA ALA A 56 6.70 -2.80 -3.61
C ALA A 56 5.50 -2.74 -2.67
N ARG A 57 5.34 -3.75 -1.81
CA ARG A 57 4.23 -3.85 -0.86
C ARG A 57 4.68 -3.91 0.59
N SER A 58 5.97 -4.01 0.82
CA SER A 58 6.58 -3.93 2.14
C SER A 58 7.81 -3.04 2.09
N MET A 59 7.93 -2.13 3.05
CA MET A 59 9.08 -1.27 3.26
C MET A 59 9.35 -1.18 4.76
N LEU A 60 10.61 -1.34 5.15
CA LEU A 60 11.06 -1.17 6.53
C LEU A 60 12.37 -0.39 6.54
N PRO A 61 12.40 0.85 7.05
CA PRO A 61 13.64 1.56 7.29
C PRO A 61 14.26 1.08 8.60
N PHE A 62 15.57 0.86 8.59
CA PHE A 62 16.36 0.52 9.76
C PHE A 62 17.75 1.15 9.69
N GLN A 63 18.42 1.20 10.82
CA GLN A 63 19.77 1.74 10.90
C GLN A 63 20.70 0.68 11.49
N CYS A 64 21.85 0.43 10.82
CA CYS A 64 22.89 -0.40 11.41
C CYS A 64 23.71 0.40 12.44
N GLN A 65 24.41 -0.28 13.34
CA GLN A 65 25.36 0.35 14.27
C GLN A 65 26.51 1.06 13.55
N CYS A 66 26.73 0.73 12.29
CA CYS A 66 27.67 1.43 11.41
C CYS A 66 27.23 2.87 11.05
N GLY A 67 26.00 3.27 11.43
CA GLY A 67 25.41 4.58 11.12
C GLY A 67 24.73 4.67 9.74
N ALA A 68 24.75 3.60 8.93
CA ALA A 68 24.05 3.59 7.65
C ALA A 68 22.54 3.41 7.87
N THR A 69 21.74 4.25 7.21
CA THR A 69 20.27 4.11 7.16
C THR A 69 19.89 3.34 5.90
N LEU A 70 19.28 2.21 6.09
CA LEU A 70 18.89 1.26 5.06
C LEU A 70 17.36 1.15 5.01
N THR A 71 16.81 0.74 3.88
CA THR A 71 15.38 0.42 3.77
C THR A 71 15.22 -0.90 3.05
N GLY A 72 14.72 -1.93 3.75
CA GLY A 72 14.29 -3.18 3.12
C GLY A 72 13.03 -2.95 2.28
N LEU A 73 13.01 -3.49 1.07
CA LEU A 73 11.94 -3.28 0.08
C LEU A 73 11.56 -4.60 -0.58
N GLY A 74 10.38 -5.13 -0.29
CA GLY A 74 9.86 -6.36 -0.90
C GLY A 74 8.88 -6.08 -2.02
N THR A 75 9.17 -6.60 -3.24
CA THR A 75 8.30 -6.49 -4.40
C THR A 75 7.72 -7.86 -4.78
N ASN A 76 6.75 -7.89 -5.69
CA ASN A 76 6.25 -9.16 -6.22
C ASN A 76 7.28 -9.92 -7.06
N LEU A 77 8.33 -9.25 -7.55
CA LEU A 77 9.37 -9.83 -8.39
C LEU A 77 10.66 -10.09 -7.64
N LYS A 78 11.07 -9.17 -6.75
CA LYS A 78 12.39 -9.18 -6.12
C LYS A 78 12.35 -8.61 -4.70
N PHE A 79 13.49 -8.74 -4.01
CA PHE A 79 13.71 -8.10 -2.71
C PHE A 79 14.97 -7.22 -2.78
N TYR A 80 14.84 -5.98 -2.32
CA TYR A 80 15.89 -4.97 -2.39
C TYR A 80 16.22 -4.40 -1.02
N VAL A 81 17.41 -3.84 -0.92
CA VAL A 81 17.78 -2.86 0.12
C VAL A 81 18.09 -1.53 -0.57
N GLU A 82 17.45 -0.48 -0.11
CA GLU A 82 17.77 0.89 -0.52
C GLU A 82 18.87 1.43 0.41
N PHE A 83 19.92 2.01 -0.19
CA PHE A 83 20.96 2.74 0.49
C PHE A 83 21.44 3.90 -0.38
N GLY A 84 21.45 5.10 0.18
CA GLY A 84 21.88 6.30 -0.54
C GLY A 84 21.08 6.61 -1.79
N ALA A 85 19.77 6.34 -1.78
CA ALA A 85 18.85 6.48 -2.90
C ALA A 85 19.13 5.53 -4.08
N ALA A 86 19.93 4.47 -3.91
CA ALA A 86 20.10 3.38 -4.86
C ALA A 86 19.48 2.08 -4.33
N PHE A 87 19.03 1.20 -5.24
CA PHE A 87 18.44 -0.09 -4.89
C PHE A 87 19.41 -1.21 -5.21
N TYR A 88 19.69 -2.06 -4.22
CA TYR A 88 20.56 -3.21 -4.31
C TYR A 88 19.74 -4.48 -4.21
N ASP A 89 19.85 -5.34 -5.23
CA ASP A 89 19.12 -6.60 -5.30
C ASP A 89 19.75 -7.63 -4.35
N ILE A 90 19.06 -7.90 -3.24
CA ILE A 90 19.43 -8.93 -2.27
C ILE A 90 18.50 -10.14 -2.32
N THR A 91 17.72 -10.29 -3.39
CA THR A 91 16.79 -11.42 -3.56
C THR A 91 17.53 -12.75 -3.36
N PRO A 92 17.05 -13.62 -2.46
CA PRO A 92 17.70 -14.89 -2.21
C PRO A 92 17.75 -15.78 -3.45
N LEU A 93 18.76 -16.64 -3.52
CA LEU A 93 18.83 -17.70 -4.52
C LEU A 93 18.06 -18.93 -4.03
N ALA A 94 17.24 -19.50 -4.90
CA ALA A 94 16.58 -20.78 -4.64
C ALA A 94 17.54 -21.94 -4.88
N GLU A 95 18.34 -21.88 -5.95
CA GLU A 95 19.37 -22.85 -6.27
C GLU A 95 20.35 -22.32 -7.31
N THR A 96 21.49 -23.00 -7.44
CA THR A 96 22.48 -22.73 -8.50
C THR A 96 22.80 -24.04 -9.20
N ASN A 97 22.58 -24.07 -10.52
CA ASN A 97 22.82 -25.24 -11.36
C ASN A 97 24.01 -25.01 -12.28
N THR A 98 24.75 -26.09 -12.56
CA THR A 98 25.72 -26.10 -13.66
C THR A 98 25.02 -26.69 -14.88
N LEU A 99 24.90 -25.87 -15.93
CA LEU A 99 24.23 -26.26 -17.17
C LEU A 99 25.10 -27.20 -18.01
N GLY A 100 24.46 -27.97 -18.87
CA GLY A 100 25.15 -28.83 -19.84
C GLY A 100 25.95 -28.02 -20.87
N ALA A 101 26.68 -28.72 -21.74
CA ALA A 101 27.47 -28.06 -22.79
C ALA A 101 26.56 -27.31 -23.78
N ASN A 102 26.91 -26.04 -24.06
CA ASN A 102 26.20 -25.16 -24.98
C ASN A 102 24.69 -25.07 -24.69
N PRO A 103 24.30 -24.63 -23.49
CA PRO A 103 22.90 -24.65 -23.04
C PRO A 103 22.00 -23.64 -23.76
N PHE A 104 22.57 -22.68 -24.45
CA PHE A 104 21.86 -21.63 -25.17
C PHE A 104 21.67 -21.99 -26.63
N THR A 105 20.46 -21.81 -27.16
CA THR A 105 20.16 -21.97 -28.59
C THR A 105 19.59 -20.67 -29.13
N GLY A 106 20.38 -19.99 -29.97
CA GLY A 106 19.94 -18.80 -30.70
C GLY A 106 19.21 -19.18 -31.99
N ASP A 107 18.43 -18.24 -32.50
CA ASP A 107 17.70 -18.36 -33.77
C ASP A 107 18.04 -17.20 -34.76
N GLY A 108 18.99 -16.37 -34.39
CA GLY A 108 19.33 -15.15 -35.13
C GLY A 108 18.61 -13.89 -34.65
N THR A 109 17.78 -14.03 -33.60
CA THR A 109 17.09 -12.91 -32.96
C THR A 109 17.65 -12.63 -31.56
N THR A 110 17.01 -11.72 -30.83
CA THR A 110 17.32 -11.44 -29.42
C THR A 110 16.67 -12.46 -28.45
N THR A 111 15.83 -13.36 -28.94
CA THR A 111 15.24 -14.44 -28.13
C THR A 111 16.13 -15.68 -28.16
N VAL A 112 16.57 -16.11 -27.00
CA VAL A 112 17.47 -17.26 -26.85
C VAL A 112 16.80 -18.33 -26.00
N ALA A 113 16.71 -19.55 -26.51
CA ALA A 113 16.25 -20.70 -25.74
C ALA A 113 17.36 -21.22 -24.84
N VAL A 114 17.02 -21.57 -23.60
CA VAL A 114 17.93 -22.13 -22.60
C VAL A 114 17.41 -23.50 -22.18
N THR A 115 18.30 -24.47 -22.10
CA THR A 115 17.97 -25.83 -21.63
C THR A 115 18.64 -26.09 -20.29
N ASP A 116 17.83 -26.36 -19.26
CA ASP A 116 18.27 -26.83 -17.95
C ASP A 116 17.43 -28.04 -17.53
N ALA A 117 18.00 -29.21 -17.60
CA ALA A 117 17.31 -30.47 -17.27
C ALA A 117 17.02 -30.61 -15.76
N GLY A 118 17.68 -29.84 -14.93
CA GLY A 118 17.55 -29.91 -13.46
C GLY A 118 16.41 -29.08 -12.88
N ARG A 119 15.80 -28.17 -13.66
CA ARG A 119 14.85 -27.21 -13.10
C ARG A 119 13.67 -26.89 -14.00
N THR A 120 12.51 -26.74 -13.37
CA THR A 120 11.33 -26.09 -13.98
C THR A 120 11.20 -24.67 -13.44
N VAL A 121 11.14 -23.68 -14.32
CA VAL A 121 10.98 -22.25 -14.01
C VAL A 121 9.60 -21.75 -14.38
N GLY A 122 9.13 -20.73 -13.69
CA GLY A 122 7.91 -19.99 -14.05
C GLY A 122 8.19 -18.82 -14.98
N THR A 123 7.23 -18.45 -15.81
CA THR A 123 7.34 -17.19 -16.56
C THR A 123 7.42 -16.00 -15.61
N GLY A 124 8.43 -15.16 -15.78
CA GLY A 124 8.69 -14.01 -14.93
C GLY A 124 9.81 -14.24 -13.91
N ASP A 125 10.23 -15.47 -13.65
CA ASP A 125 11.36 -15.78 -12.77
C ASP A 125 12.67 -15.15 -13.30
N PHE A 126 13.64 -14.97 -12.41
CA PHE A 126 14.94 -14.40 -12.75
C PHE A 126 16.05 -15.44 -12.59
N VAL A 127 16.97 -15.41 -13.55
CA VAL A 127 18.18 -16.24 -13.54
C VAL A 127 19.39 -15.40 -13.87
N THR A 128 20.50 -15.65 -13.18
CA THR A 128 21.80 -15.02 -13.49
C THR A 128 22.75 -16.06 -14.04
N PHE A 129 23.22 -15.86 -15.26
CA PHE A 129 24.24 -16.71 -15.87
C PHE A 129 25.64 -16.17 -15.66
N SER A 130 26.57 -17.07 -15.38
CA SER A 130 27.99 -16.78 -15.32
C SER A 130 28.82 -17.93 -15.91
N GLY A 131 30.06 -17.63 -16.31
CA GLY A 131 30.92 -18.64 -16.92
C GLY A 131 30.61 -18.93 -18.41
N VAL A 132 29.74 -18.18 -19.05
CA VAL A 132 29.49 -18.29 -20.48
C VAL A 132 30.76 -17.89 -21.24
N THR A 133 31.17 -18.72 -22.20
CA THR A 133 32.36 -18.52 -23.05
C THR A 133 31.99 -18.39 -24.53
N GLY A 134 32.91 -17.90 -25.34
CA GLY A 134 32.73 -17.73 -26.78
C GLY A 134 32.23 -16.35 -27.18
N ALA A 135 31.75 -16.23 -28.43
CA ALA A 135 31.42 -14.95 -29.06
C ALA A 135 30.32 -14.14 -28.35
N TYR A 136 29.42 -14.83 -27.63
CA TYR A 136 28.28 -14.23 -26.99
C TYR A 136 28.42 -14.10 -25.44
N ALA A 137 29.63 -14.30 -24.92
CA ALA A 137 29.87 -14.22 -23.46
C ALA A 137 29.48 -12.85 -22.88
N GLY A 138 29.73 -11.75 -23.60
CA GLY A 138 29.34 -10.41 -23.17
C GLY A 138 27.83 -10.10 -23.23
N VAL A 139 27.06 -10.97 -23.86
CA VAL A 139 25.59 -10.81 -24.03
C VAL A 139 24.82 -11.78 -23.15
N LEU A 140 25.37 -12.98 -22.87
CA LEU A 140 24.71 -14.04 -22.16
C LEU A 140 25.12 -14.15 -20.68
N ASN A 141 26.26 -13.56 -20.27
CA ASN A 141 26.58 -13.42 -18.84
C ASN A 141 25.78 -12.24 -18.28
N GLY A 142 24.95 -12.49 -17.27
CA GLY A 142 24.14 -11.48 -16.64
C GLY A 142 22.81 -12.03 -16.13
N GLU A 143 21.97 -11.14 -15.66
CA GLU A 143 20.64 -11.47 -15.15
C GLU A 143 19.58 -11.32 -16.25
N PHE A 144 18.66 -12.29 -16.31
CA PHE A 144 17.59 -12.32 -17.30
C PHE A 144 16.25 -12.71 -16.64
N LYS A 145 15.18 -12.09 -17.14
CA LYS A 145 13.81 -12.52 -16.89
C LYS A 145 13.46 -13.67 -17.82
N VAL A 146 12.83 -14.70 -17.27
CA VAL A 146 12.57 -15.96 -17.94
C VAL A 146 11.16 -15.98 -18.52
N THR A 147 11.01 -16.59 -19.70
CA THR A 147 9.71 -16.98 -20.25
C THR A 147 9.71 -18.50 -20.43
N TYR A 148 8.83 -19.18 -19.67
CA TYR A 148 8.70 -20.63 -19.71
C TYR A 148 8.23 -21.11 -21.11
N ILE A 149 8.84 -22.15 -21.64
CA ILE A 149 8.44 -22.81 -22.89
C ILE A 149 7.84 -24.18 -22.60
N SER A 150 8.63 -25.11 -22.11
CA SER A 150 8.17 -26.47 -21.79
C SER A 150 9.21 -27.23 -20.96
N GLY A 151 8.79 -27.96 -19.95
CA GLY A 151 9.64 -28.87 -19.15
C GLY A 151 10.92 -28.17 -18.67
N SER A 152 12.05 -28.57 -19.22
CA SER A 152 13.38 -28.05 -18.91
C SER A 152 13.86 -26.91 -19.84
N THR A 153 12.98 -26.35 -20.67
CA THR A 153 13.36 -25.30 -21.64
C THR A 153 12.58 -24.02 -21.37
N TYR A 154 13.29 -22.91 -21.39
CA TYR A 154 12.74 -21.55 -21.28
C TYR A 154 13.48 -20.60 -22.21
N SER A 155 12.96 -19.41 -22.44
CA SER A 155 13.61 -18.37 -23.22
C SER A 155 13.98 -17.17 -22.38
N ILE A 156 15.03 -16.48 -22.82
CA ILE A 156 15.48 -15.18 -22.30
C ILE A 156 15.56 -14.18 -23.47
N THR A 157 15.50 -12.89 -23.14
CA THR A 157 15.68 -11.83 -24.13
C THR A 157 17.03 -11.14 -23.89
N THR A 158 17.87 -11.14 -24.91
CA THR A 158 19.23 -10.56 -24.86
C THR A 158 19.26 -9.16 -25.46
N SER A 159 20.28 -8.39 -25.12
CA SER A 159 20.47 -7.02 -25.63
C SER A 159 20.85 -6.96 -27.11
N SER A 160 21.37 -8.06 -27.68
CA SER A 160 21.71 -8.17 -29.10
C SER A 160 21.42 -9.59 -29.60
N ALA A 161 21.24 -9.72 -30.94
CA ALA A 161 20.91 -11.00 -31.57
C ALA A 161 22.00 -12.06 -31.36
N VAL A 162 21.59 -13.29 -31.10
CA VAL A 162 22.46 -14.47 -30.99
C VAL A 162 22.23 -15.33 -32.23
N ALA A 163 23.30 -15.63 -32.97
CA ALA A 163 23.19 -16.41 -34.19
C ALA A 163 22.57 -17.79 -33.97
N ALA A 164 21.93 -18.33 -35.00
CA ALA A 164 21.30 -19.63 -34.93
C ALA A 164 22.31 -20.73 -34.58
N GLY A 165 21.96 -21.55 -33.62
CA GLY A 165 22.76 -22.68 -33.15
C GLY A 165 23.03 -22.69 -31.66
N ALA A 166 23.61 -23.78 -31.19
CA ALA A 166 23.95 -23.98 -29.79
C ALA A 166 25.25 -23.26 -29.41
N THR A 167 25.28 -22.59 -28.27
CA THR A 167 26.41 -21.80 -27.77
C THR A 167 26.48 -21.75 -26.25
N GLY A 168 27.57 -21.23 -25.68
CA GLY A 168 27.72 -20.95 -24.27
C GLY A 168 28.89 -21.64 -23.57
N GLY A 169 29.44 -22.70 -24.14
CA GLY A 169 30.54 -23.45 -23.55
C GLY A 169 30.10 -24.60 -22.63
N SER A 170 31.02 -25.11 -21.80
CA SER A 170 30.82 -26.37 -21.07
C SER A 170 30.62 -26.23 -19.55
N ALA A 171 30.69 -25.01 -19.00
CA ALA A 171 30.65 -24.78 -17.56
C ALA A 171 29.89 -23.48 -17.22
N VAL A 172 28.66 -23.39 -17.72
CA VAL A 172 27.79 -22.25 -17.42
C VAL A 172 27.09 -22.48 -16.09
N SER A 173 27.22 -21.56 -15.17
CA SER A 173 26.45 -21.53 -13.92
C SER A 173 25.19 -20.70 -14.10
N ALA A 174 24.05 -21.27 -13.71
CA ALA A 174 22.74 -20.61 -13.68
C ALA A 174 22.27 -20.50 -12.22
N ALA A 175 22.26 -19.28 -11.68
CA ALA A 175 21.78 -18.97 -10.35
C ALA A 175 20.34 -18.45 -10.44
N TYR A 176 19.40 -19.25 -9.93
CA TYR A 176 17.98 -18.95 -9.95
C TYR A 176 17.56 -18.27 -8.67
N GLN A 177 16.88 -17.14 -8.78
CA GLN A 177 16.28 -16.46 -7.64
C GLN A 177 15.03 -17.21 -7.17
N VAL A 178 14.57 -16.92 -5.93
CA VAL A 178 13.26 -17.39 -5.47
C VAL A 178 12.18 -16.94 -6.46
N SER A 179 11.24 -17.85 -6.73
CA SER A 179 10.22 -17.61 -7.75
C SER A 179 9.43 -16.34 -7.49
N VAL A 180 9.11 -15.63 -8.56
CA VAL A 180 8.25 -14.44 -8.51
C VAL A 180 6.81 -14.80 -8.13
N GLY A 181 6.02 -13.79 -7.75
CA GLY A 181 4.60 -13.96 -7.48
C GLY A 181 3.73 -12.90 -8.15
N GLY A 182 2.42 -13.02 -7.98
CA GLY A 182 1.46 -12.10 -8.57
C GLY A 182 1.57 -10.68 -8.05
N SER A 183 1.45 -9.70 -8.93
CA SER A 183 1.26 -8.28 -8.57
C SER A 183 -0.16 -7.99 -8.09
N ILE A 184 -1.13 -8.81 -8.52
CA ILE A 184 -2.54 -8.77 -8.14
C ILE A 184 -2.99 -10.19 -7.77
N TYR A 185 -4.08 -10.29 -7.02
CA TYR A 185 -4.73 -11.57 -6.82
C TYR A 185 -5.58 -11.93 -8.03
N THR A 186 -5.36 -13.12 -8.59
CA THR A 186 -6.23 -13.69 -9.64
C THR A 186 -6.92 -14.93 -9.11
N GLN A 187 -8.24 -14.92 -9.16
CA GLN A 187 -9.02 -16.09 -8.76
C GLN A 187 -8.75 -17.27 -9.69
N GLY A 188 -8.63 -18.44 -9.11
CA GLY A 188 -8.58 -19.70 -9.90
C GLY A 188 -9.83 -19.88 -10.75
N THR A 189 -9.72 -20.74 -11.76
CA THR A 189 -10.85 -21.15 -12.63
C THR A 189 -11.26 -22.58 -12.27
N GLY A 190 -12.56 -22.84 -12.16
CA GLY A 190 -13.11 -24.16 -11.83
C GLY A 190 -14.40 -24.07 -11.02
N TRP A 191 -14.98 -25.22 -10.66
CA TRP A 191 -16.17 -25.28 -9.80
C TRP A 191 -15.83 -24.75 -8.41
N GLY A 192 -16.55 -23.72 -7.97
CA GLY A 192 -16.30 -23.07 -6.68
C GLY A 192 -15.24 -21.95 -6.70
N ALA A 193 -14.61 -21.67 -7.83
CA ALA A 193 -13.65 -20.59 -7.98
C ALA A 193 -14.28 -19.36 -8.62
N GLY A 194 -14.74 -18.40 -7.82
CA GLY A 194 -15.21 -17.10 -8.27
C GLY A 194 -16.67 -17.04 -8.72
N ASN A 195 -17.05 -15.94 -9.36
CA ASN A 195 -18.42 -15.62 -9.74
C ASN A 195 -19.02 -16.60 -10.76
N TRP A 196 -20.31 -16.89 -10.64
CA TRP A 196 -21.12 -17.59 -11.63
C TRP A 196 -21.08 -16.82 -12.95
N SER A 197 -21.07 -17.57 -14.10
CA SER A 197 -21.07 -16.97 -15.45
C SER A 197 -19.70 -16.63 -16.06
N ARG A 198 -18.65 -17.32 -15.66
CA ARG A 198 -17.36 -17.28 -16.38
C ARG A 198 -17.33 -18.32 -17.50
N GLY A 199 -17.61 -17.90 -18.72
CA GLY A 199 -17.57 -18.75 -19.91
C GLY A 199 -18.94 -19.29 -20.34
N ALA A 200 -19.03 -19.74 -21.60
CA ALA A 200 -20.24 -20.33 -22.14
C ALA A 200 -20.50 -21.73 -21.55
N TRP A 201 -21.75 -22.09 -21.37
CA TRP A 201 -22.16 -23.45 -20.98
C TRP A 201 -21.57 -24.49 -21.95
N GLY A 202 -20.84 -25.46 -21.40
CA GLY A 202 -20.24 -26.53 -22.20
C GLY A 202 -18.82 -26.28 -22.72
N SER A 203 -18.21 -25.13 -22.47
CA SER A 203 -16.78 -24.93 -22.72
C SER A 203 -15.96 -25.42 -21.51
N ALA A 204 -15.03 -26.35 -21.74
CA ALA A 204 -14.06 -26.75 -20.74
C ALA A 204 -13.16 -25.53 -20.45
N THR A 205 -13.38 -24.86 -19.33
CA THR A 205 -12.40 -23.93 -18.79
C THR A 205 -11.24 -24.73 -18.20
N SER A 206 -10.03 -24.44 -18.63
CA SER A 206 -8.84 -24.99 -17.99
C SER A 206 -8.91 -24.66 -16.49
N VAL A 207 -8.75 -25.69 -15.64
CA VAL A 207 -8.66 -25.50 -14.19
C VAL A 207 -7.36 -24.75 -13.93
N GLY A 208 -7.44 -23.45 -13.72
CA GLY A 208 -6.30 -22.62 -13.34
C GLY A 208 -6.24 -22.49 -11.82
N VAL A 209 -5.10 -22.74 -11.22
CA VAL A 209 -4.84 -22.38 -9.82
C VAL A 209 -4.83 -20.87 -9.72
N GLY A 210 -5.54 -20.29 -8.74
CA GLY A 210 -5.48 -18.85 -8.50
C GLY A 210 -4.05 -18.42 -8.18
N LEU A 211 -3.63 -17.30 -8.75
CA LEU A 211 -2.33 -16.70 -8.42
C LEU A 211 -2.51 -15.83 -7.17
N GLN A 212 -1.84 -16.21 -6.10
CA GLN A 212 -1.84 -15.42 -4.88
C GLN A 212 -0.94 -14.19 -5.02
N LEU A 213 -1.32 -13.13 -4.32
CA LEU A 213 -0.52 -11.91 -4.21
C LEU A 213 0.81 -12.22 -3.52
N ARG A 214 1.92 -11.83 -4.13
CA ARG A 214 3.24 -11.94 -3.48
C ARG A 214 3.40 -10.83 -2.46
N LEU A 215 3.55 -11.22 -1.20
CA LEU A 215 3.89 -10.35 -0.08
C LEU A 215 5.18 -10.83 0.56
N TRP A 216 5.94 -9.90 1.10
CA TRP A 216 7.11 -10.16 1.92
C TRP A 216 6.84 -9.68 3.34
N SER A 217 7.25 -10.48 4.30
CA SER A 217 7.37 -10.07 5.68
C SER A 217 8.84 -9.82 6.01
N LEU A 218 9.11 -8.78 6.76
CA LEU A 218 10.48 -8.38 7.10
C LEU A 218 10.50 -7.63 8.42
N ASP A 219 11.57 -7.85 9.18
CA ASP A 219 11.80 -7.12 10.42
C ASP A 219 13.32 -6.97 10.70
N ASN A 220 13.67 -6.04 11.55
CA ASN A 220 15.05 -5.72 11.90
C ASN A 220 15.53 -6.60 13.07
N TYR A 221 16.68 -7.24 12.90
CA TYR A 221 17.35 -8.01 13.96
C TYR A 221 18.72 -7.39 14.25
N GLY A 222 18.73 -6.30 15.00
CA GLY A 222 19.96 -5.53 15.27
C GLY A 222 20.48 -4.83 14.01
N ASP A 223 21.65 -5.23 13.51
CA ASP A 223 22.24 -4.70 12.28
C ASP A 223 21.73 -5.39 11.02
N ALA A 224 21.07 -6.51 11.18
CA ALA A 224 20.64 -7.39 10.11
C ALA A 224 19.14 -7.28 9.82
N LEU A 225 18.76 -7.76 8.68
CA LEU A 225 17.37 -7.91 8.23
C LEU A 225 17.02 -9.39 8.22
N ILE A 226 15.91 -9.74 8.90
CA ILE A 226 15.26 -11.04 8.75
C ILE A 226 14.03 -10.82 7.90
N PHE A 227 13.87 -11.61 6.83
CA PHE A 227 12.79 -11.44 5.87
C PHE A 227 12.44 -12.74 5.19
N GLY A 228 11.31 -12.77 4.51
CA GLY A 228 10.90 -13.93 3.72
C GLY A 228 9.61 -13.66 2.96
N PRO A 229 9.42 -14.34 1.83
CA PRO A 229 8.14 -14.28 1.12
C PRO A 229 7.08 -15.02 1.94
N ARG A 230 5.89 -14.48 2.02
CA ARG A 230 4.75 -15.15 2.65
C ARG A 230 4.53 -16.54 2.02
N GLY A 231 4.45 -17.56 2.84
CA GLY A 231 4.39 -18.95 2.37
C GLY A 231 5.73 -19.55 1.95
N GLY A 232 6.85 -18.92 2.32
CA GLY A 232 8.21 -19.39 2.04
C GLY A 232 9.09 -19.45 3.26
N GLY A 233 10.38 -19.66 3.04
CA GLY A 233 11.38 -19.77 4.09
C GLY A 233 11.76 -18.44 4.75
N LEU A 234 12.61 -18.55 5.75
CA LEU A 234 13.17 -17.46 6.52
C LEU A 234 14.57 -17.15 6.00
N TYR A 235 14.84 -15.88 5.64
CA TYR A 235 16.12 -15.43 5.11
C TYR A 235 16.74 -14.36 6.03
N TYR A 236 18.07 -14.33 6.03
CA TYR A 236 18.88 -13.39 6.79
C TYR A 236 19.79 -12.60 5.86
N TRP A 237 19.95 -11.33 6.10
CA TRP A 237 20.90 -10.48 5.40
C TRP A 237 21.53 -9.46 6.35
N ASP A 238 22.86 -9.32 6.30
CA ASP A 238 23.61 -8.40 7.13
C ASP A 238 24.48 -7.48 6.26
N TYR A 239 24.32 -6.18 6.48
CA TYR A 239 25.10 -5.16 5.78
C TYR A 239 26.60 -5.27 6.05
N ASN A 240 27.00 -5.68 7.26
CA ASN A 240 28.40 -5.80 7.68
C ASN A 240 29.05 -7.12 7.28
N ALA A 241 28.28 -8.07 6.75
CA ALA A 241 28.80 -9.38 6.37
C ALA A 241 29.30 -9.40 4.91
N GLY A 242 30.40 -10.08 4.66
CA GLY A 242 30.92 -10.38 3.32
C GLY A 242 31.18 -9.13 2.47
N ALA A 243 30.58 -9.07 1.30
CA ALA A 243 30.68 -7.94 0.35
C ALA A 243 29.60 -6.86 0.57
N GLY A 244 28.92 -6.85 1.72
CA GLY A 244 27.91 -5.86 2.09
C GLY A 244 26.74 -5.83 1.12
N LEU A 245 26.47 -4.68 0.49
CA LEU A 245 25.36 -4.48 -0.45
C LEU A 245 25.36 -5.43 -1.68
N SER A 246 26.45 -6.09 -1.97
CA SER A 246 26.56 -7.06 -3.08
C SER A 246 26.22 -8.49 -2.66
N THR A 247 25.95 -8.74 -1.36
CA THR A 247 25.52 -10.06 -0.90
C THR A 247 24.02 -10.23 -1.06
N ARG A 248 23.59 -11.49 -1.27
CA ARG A 248 22.17 -11.85 -1.30
C ARG A 248 21.72 -12.39 0.05
N GLY A 249 20.42 -12.37 0.32
CA GLY A 249 19.85 -13.01 1.49
C GLY A 249 20.14 -14.51 1.51
N GLU A 250 20.53 -15.05 2.66
CA GLU A 250 20.80 -16.46 2.86
C GLU A 250 19.64 -17.15 3.58
N LEU A 251 19.33 -18.38 3.20
CA LEU A 251 18.29 -19.16 3.88
C LEU A 251 18.78 -19.55 5.28
N VAL A 252 18.06 -19.13 6.32
CA VAL A 252 18.48 -19.36 7.72
C VAL A 252 18.61 -20.86 8.01
N ALA A 253 17.78 -21.72 7.41
CA ALA A 253 17.83 -23.16 7.61
C ALA A 253 19.14 -23.81 7.09
N ASP A 254 19.83 -23.18 6.13
CA ASP A 254 21.09 -23.66 5.55
C ASP A 254 22.32 -23.07 6.23
N MET A 255 22.14 -22.14 7.18
CA MET A 255 23.26 -21.50 7.87
C MET A 255 23.92 -22.44 8.88
N PRO A 256 25.26 -22.33 9.07
CA PRO A 256 25.96 -23.11 10.08
C PRO A 256 25.39 -22.88 11.49
N GLY A 257 25.00 -23.95 12.18
CA GLY A 257 24.40 -23.89 13.50
C GLY A 257 22.88 -23.73 13.52
N ALA A 258 22.25 -23.70 12.37
CA ALA A 258 20.78 -23.69 12.28
C ALA A 258 20.18 -25.00 12.79
N ASN A 259 19.21 -24.90 13.69
CA ASN A 259 18.53 -26.05 14.27
C ASN A 259 17.01 -25.86 14.23
N SER A 260 16.33 -26.73 13.52
CA SER A 260 14.86 -26.76 13.42
C SER A 260 14.20 -25.45 12.98
N VAL A 261 14.89 -24.67 12.16
CA VAL A 261 14.37 -23.41 11.60
C VAL A 261 13.10 -23.66 10.79
N PRO A 262 12.08 -22.79 10.88
CA PRO A 262 10.89 -22.89 10.05
C PRO A 262 11.22 -22.83 8.56
N ILE A 263 10.72 -23.79 7.80
CA ILE A 263 10.85 -23.82 6.33
C ILE A 263 9.68 -23.14 5.61
N TYR A 264 8.65 -22.81 6.39
CA TYR A 264 7.44 -22.14 5.94
C TYR A 264 7.00 -21.11 6.97
N GLN A 265 6.61 -19.92 6.51
CA GLN A 265 6.05 -18.87 7.35
C GLN A 265 5.13 -17.92 6.54
N ASN A 266 4.15 -17.35 7.22
CA ASN A 266 3.26 -16.35 6.64
C ASN A 266 3.64 -14.91 7.07
N GLU A 267 4.18 -14.73 8.27
CA GLU A 267 4.59 -13.43 8.80
C GLU A 267 5.78 -13.61 9.72
N ILE A 268 6.68 -12.64 9.72
CA ILE A 268 7.90 -12.59 10.53
C ILE A 268 7.82 -11.34 11.38
N LEU A 269 8.20 -11.46 12.65
CA LEU A 269 8.31 -10.36 13.59
C LEU A 269 9.49 -10.62 14.52
N VAL A 270 10.22 -9.57 14.89
CA VAL A 270 11.24 -9.61 15.94
C VAL A 270 10.69 -8.90 17.18
N SER A 271 10.71 -9.57 18.33
CA SER A 271 10.24 -8.97 19.57
C SER A 271 11.19 -7.86 20.04
N ASP A 272 10.69 -6.63 20.15
CA ASP A 272 11.48 -5.46 20.58
C ASP A 272 12.11 -5.60 21.97
N GLN A 273 11.40 -6.22 22.90
CA GLN A 273 11.81 -6.30 24.29
C GLN A 273 12.77 -7.46 24.59
N SER A 274 12.59 -8.57 23.90
CA SER A 274 13.24 -9.85 24.24
C SER A 274 14.01 -10.48 23.08
N ARG A 275 13.97 -9.87 21.89
CA ARG A 275 14.71 -10.26 20.68
C ARG A 275 14.54 -11.72 20.29
N PHE A 276 13.30 -12.22 20.40
CA PHE A 276 12.89 -13.47 19.75
C PHE A 276 12.51 -13.19 18.30
N VAL A 277 12.86 -14.10 17.41
CA VAL A 277 12.27 -14.12 16.07
C VAL A 277 10.99 -14.94 16.15
N ILE A 278 9.87 -14.36 15.73
CA ILE A 278 8.55 -14.96 15.81
C ILE A 278 8.03 -15.15 14.39
N THR A 279 7.47 -16.31 14.11
CA THR A 279 6.84 -16.61 12.82
C THR A 279 5.39 -17.04 13.03
N LEU A 280 4.53 -16.61 12.15
CA LEU A 280 3.10 -16.96 12.13
C LEU A 280 2.80 -17.89 10.95
N GLY A 281 1.89 -18.84 11.14
CA GLY A 281 1.49 -19.77 10.09
C GLY A 281 2.63 -20.63 9.59
N SER A 282 3.42 -21.15 10.49
CA SER A 282 4.64 -21.93 10.22
C SER A 282 4.38 -23.42 10.22
N ASN A 283 5.40 -24.22 9.84
CA ASN A 283 5.46 -25.64 10.14
C ASN A 283 5.85 -25.86 11.60
N ASP A 284 5.29 -26.88 12.24
CA ASP A 284 5.66 -27.24 13.62
C ASP A 284 7.03 -27.94 13.67
N PHE A 285 7.58 -28.04 14.88
CA PHE A 285 8.80 -28.79 15.14
C PHE A 285 8.68 -30.24 14.66
N GLY A 286 9.66 -30.69 13.88
CA GLY A 286 9.69 -32.05 13.32
C GLY A 286 8.70 -32.31 12.18
N SER A 287 7.93 -31.31 11.73
CA SER A 287 6.99 -31.38 10.63
C SER A 287 7.45 -30.53 9.44
N THR A 288 7.14 -30.98 8.24
CA THR A 288 7.27 -30.19 7.00
C THR A 288 5.96 -29.56 6.57
N ASP A 289 4.84 -29.92 7.22
CA ASP A 289 3.51 -29.43 6.86
C ASP A 289 3.24 -28.07 7.53
N ALA A 290 2.82 -27.10 6.74
CA ALA A 290 2.43 -25.81 7.25
C ALA A 290 1.15 -25.88 8.10
N ASN A 291 1.17 -25.26 9.28
CA ASN A 291 0.01 -25.05 10.11
C ASN A 291 -0.36 -23.57 10.13
N PRO A 292 -1.43 -23.13 9.45
CA PRO A 292 -1.78 -21.73 9.32
C PRO A 292 -2.09 -21.02 10.64
N MET A 293 -2.40 -21.77 11.72
CA MET A 293 -2.74 -21.21 13.04
C MET A 293 -1.59 -21.32 14.06
N LEU A 294 -0.41 -21.77 13.64
CA LEU A 294 0.75 -21.92 14.51
C LEU A 294 1.53 -20.63 14.63
N VAL A 295 1.83 -20.22 15.86
CA VAL A 295 2.85 -19.26 16.20
C VAL A 295 4.08 -20.01 16.67
N ARG A 296 5.25 -19.66 16.15
CA ARG A 296 6.52 -20.27 16.51
C ARG A 296 7.56 -19.21 16.79
N TRP A 297 8.42 -19.43 17.78
CA TRP A 297 9.46 -18.47 18.14
C TRP A 297 10.80 -19.15 18.35
N SER A 298 11.90 -18.44 18.02
CA SER A 298 13.27 -18.88 18.20
C SER A 298 13.67 -18.90 19.68
N ASP A 299 14.89 -19.32 19.98
CA ASP A 299 15.51 -19.02 21.26
C ASP A 299 15.82 -17.53 21.40
N GLN A 300 15.95 -17.06 22.64
CA GLN A 300 16.20 -15.65 22.93
C GLN A 300 17.55 -15.20 22.37
N GLU A 301 17.58 -14.09 21.64
CA GLU A 301 18.75 -13.53 20.97
C GLU A 301 19.49 -14.50 20.02
N ASN A 302 18.82 -15.58 19.61
CA ASN A 302 19.37 -16.58 18.69
C ASN A 302 18.37 -16.97 17.61
N TYR A 303 18.51 -16.41 16.41
CA TYR A 303 17.65 -16.66 15.26
C TYR A 303 17.93 -18.02 14.57
N LEU A 304 18.98 -18.74 14.97
CA LEU A 304 19.35 -20.06 14.42
C LEU A 304 18.74 -21.22 15.19
N GLU A 305 18.36 -21.03 16.46
CA GLU A 305 17.88 -22.10 17.32
C GLU A 305 16.35 -22.04 17.51
N TRP A 306 15.67 -23.08 17.04
CA TRP A 306 14.21 -23.19 17.08
C TRP A 306 13.70 -24.49 17.69
N GLU A 307 14.61 -25.33 18.21
CA GLU A 307 14.22 -26.57 18.87
C GLU A 307 13.79 -26.32 20.33
N PRO A 308 12.56 -26.68 20.70
CA PRO A 308 12.11 -26.57 22.08
C PRO A 308 12.77 -27.65 22.95
N THR A 309 13.71 -27.26 23.78
CA THR A 309 14.42 -28.13 24.72
C THR A 309 14.37 -27.57 26.14
N ALA A 310 14.85 -28.34 27.12
CA ALA A 310 14.98 -27.84 28.50
C ALA A 310 16.01 -26.71 28.67
N LEU A 311 16.85 -26.47 27.68
CA LEU A 311 17.94 -25.47 27.71
C LEU A 311 17.63 -24.25 26.84
N THR A 312 16.64 -24.31 25.96
CA THR A 312 16.25 -23.24 25.05
C THR A 312 14.90 -22.65 25.45
N GLN A 313 14.66 -21.42 25.05
CA GLN A 313 13.36 -20.75 25.19
C GLN A 313 12.53 -20.82 23.91
N ALA A 314 13.01 -21.52 22.87
CA ALA A 314 12.27 -21.76 21.66
C ALA A 314 10.97 -22.53 21.94
N GLY A 315 9.93 -22.26 21.15
CA GLY A 315 8.64 -22.91 21.34
C GLY A 315 7.64 -22.63 20.25
N SER A 316 6.46 -23.22 20.41
CA SER A 316 5.33 -23.05 19.51
C SER A 316 4.00 -23.07 20.24
N GLN A 317 2.99 -22.42 19.67
CA GLN A 317 1.61 -22.43 20.17
C GLN A 317 0.62 -22.35 19.02
N ILE A 318 -0.36 -23.25 19.00
CA ILE A 318 -1.49 -23.19 18.07
C ILE A 318 -2.58 -22.31 18.69
N LEU A 319 -3.04 -21.31 17.94
CA LEU A 319 -4.19 -20.48 18.33
C LEU A 319 -5.48 -21.13 17.83
N SER A 320 -6.56 -20.98 18.61
CA SER A 320 -7.75 -21.84 18.47
C SER A 320 -8.91 -21.22 17.67
N ILE A 321 -8.87 -19.91 17.35
CA ILE A 321 -9.98 -19.21 16.70
C ILE A 321 -9.52 -18.63 15.36
N GLY A 322 -10.10 -19.15 14.28
CA GLY A 322 -9.78 -18.79 12.90
C GLY A 322 -9.30 -19.97 12.08
N SER A 323 -9.01 -19.73 10.82
CA SER A 323 -8.45 -20.72 9.90
C SER A 323 -7.00 -20.42 9.51
N GLN A 324 -6.57 -19.15 9.65
CA GLN A 324 -5.20 -18.74 9.38
C GLN A 324 -4.84 -17.45 10.14
N LEU A 325 -3.58 -17.33 10.52
CA LEU A 325 -2.99 -16.11 11.04
C LEU A 325 -2.63 -15.18 9.89
N ILE A 326 -3.10 -13.94 9.96
CA ILE A 326 -2.95 -12.97 8.88
C ILE A 326 -1.72 -12.10 9.07
N THR A 327 -1.57 -11.49 10.26
CA THR A 327 -0.47 -10.56 10.56
C THR A 327 -0.30 -10.39 12.07
N ALA A 328 0.81 -9.78 12.47
CA ALA A 328 1.03 -9.29 13.82
C ALA A 328 1.65 -7.90 13.81
N ARG A 329 1.40 -7.14 14.87
CA ARG A 329 2.03 -5.83 15.09
C ARG A 329 2.44 -5.69 16.54
N GLN A 330 3.63 -5.14 16.75
CA GLN A 330 4.17 -4.88 18.08
C GLN A 330 3.54 -3.62 18.68
N THR A 331 3.06 -3.73 19.91
CA THR A 331 2.76 -2.62 20.81
C THR A 331 3.82 -2.56 21.91
N ARG A 332 3.77 -1.60 22.81
CA ARG A 332 4.77 -1.49 23.88
C ARG A 332 4.77 -2.65 24.89
N GLN A 333 3.62 -3.30 25.08
CA GLN A 333 3.45 -4.31 26.13
C GLN A 333 3.23 -5.71 25.58
N GLU A 334 2.78 -5.81 24.32
CA GLU A 334 2.34 -7.06 23.74
C GLU A 334 2.43 -7.04 22.21
N ILE A 335 2.41 -8.21 21.64
CA ILE A 335 2.27 -8.41 20.21
C ILE A 335 0.81 -8.73 19.94
N VAL A 336 0.14 -7.90 19.17
CA VAL A 336 -1.22 -8.13 18.73
C VAL A 336 -1.18 -8.98 17.46
N ILE A 337 -1.86 -10.11 17.46
CA ILE A 337 -1.91 -11.08 16.36
C ILE A 337 -3.34 -11.15 15.84
N TRP A 338 -3.51 -11.01 14.54
CA TRP A 338 -4.80 -11.16 13.85
C TRP A 338 -4.89 -12.50 13.13
N SER A 339 -5.98 -13.21 13.39
CA SER A 339 -6.44 -14.27 12.49
C SER A 339 -7.52 -13.72 11.54
N ASP A 340 -8.04 -14.55 10.68
CA ASP A 340 -9.19 -14.21 9.81
C ASP A 340 -10.50 -14.00 10.58
N ALA A 341 -10.58 -14.39 11.86
CA ALA A 341 -11.80 -14.35 12.68
C ALA A 341 -11.64 -13.73 14.07
N ALA A 342 -10.40 -13.55 14.58
CA ALA A 342 -10.15 -13.14 15.95
C ALA A 342 -8.85 -12.32 16.08
N VAL A 343 -8.72 -11.66 17.23
CA VAL A 343 -7.51 -10.92 17.62
C VAL A 343 -7.00 -11.49 18.93
N PHE A 344 -5.69 -11.72 19.00
CA PHE A 344 -5.00 -12.25 20.16
C PHE A 344 -3.90 -11.29 20.62
N ALA A 345 -3.60 -11.33 21.92
CA ALA A 345 -2.40 -10.74 22.49
C ALA A 345 -1.41 -11.83 22.86
N MET A 346 -0.16 -11.64 22.46
CA MET A 346 0.98 -12.45 22.87
C MET A 346 1.87 -11.60 23.74
N GLN A 347 2.12 -12.03 24.98
CA GLN A 347 2.91 -11.30 25.97
C GLN A 347 4.06 -12.16 26.48
N TYR A 348 5.21 -11.56 26.66
CA TYR A 348 6.35 -12.24 27.27
C TYR A 348 6.09 -12.47 28.77
N ALA A 349 6.03 -13.74 29.16
CA ALA A 349 5.74 -14.18 30.54
C ALA A 349 7.03 -14.64 31.26
N GLY A 350 8.11 -14.84 30.54
CA GLY A 350 9.34 -15.43 31.05
C GLY A 350 9.28 -16.96 31.27
N PRO A 351 10.45 -17.58 31.52
CA PRO A 351 10.52 -19.02 31.74
C PRO A 351 9.66 -19.47 32.93
N PRO A 352 9.00 -20.66 32.88
CA PRO A 352 9.14 -21.69 31.85
C PRO A 352 8.19 -21.54 30.63
N TYR A 353 7.23 -20.61 30.69
CA TYR A 353 6.18 -20.52 29.66
C TYR A 353 6.55 -19.60 28.47
N VAL A 354 7.59 -18.79 28.61
CA VAL A 354 8.14 -17.83 27.64
C VAL A 354 7.10 -16.81 27.17
N PHE A 355 6.03 -17.25 26.48
CA PHE A 355 4.94 -16.41 26.03
C PHE A 355 3.58 -16.90 26.52
N GLY A 356 2.73 -15.95 26.92
CA GLY A 356 1.33 -16.16 27.22
C GLY A 356 0.45 -15.61 26.09
N PHE A 357 -0.65 -16.30 25.79
CA PHE A 357 -1.60 -15.91 24.74
C PHE A 357 -2.98 -15.66 25.35
N THR A 358 -3.59 -14.54 24.96
CA THR A 358 -4.95 -14.17 25.40
C THR A 358 -5.77 -13.75 24.18
N THR A 359 -7.01 -14.24 24.08
CA THR A 359 -7.94 -13.77 23.05
C THR A 359 -8.48 -12.41 23.47
N LEU A 360 -8.28 -11.40 22.63
CA LEU A 360 -8.76 -10.03 22.87
C LEU A 360 -10.18 -9.83 22.35
N ALA A 361 -10.48 -10.39 21.18
CA ALA A 361 -11.80 -10.34 20.57
C ALA A 361 -11.98 -11.47 19.56
N ASP A 362 -13.21 -11.92 19.41
CA ASP A 362 -13.69 -12.80 18.36
C ASP A 362 -14.61 -12.05 17.37
N ASN A 363 -14.97 -12.68 16.27
CA ASN A 363 -15.80 -12.09 15.22
C ASN A 363 -15.28 -10.73 14.70
N THR A 364 -13.97 -10.59 14.65
CA THR A 364 -13.27 -9.45 14.06
C THR A 364 -12.58 -9.86 12.79
N THR A 365 -12.64 -9.02 11.76
CA THR A 365 -12.02 -9.28 10.47
C THR A 365 -10.87 -8.31 10.22
N ILE A 366 -9.94 -8.71 9.37
CA ILE A 366 -8.89 -7.85 8.83
C ILE A 366 -8.83 -8.00 7.31
N ALA A 367 -8.69 -6.90 6.58
CA ALA A 367 -8.72 -6.91 5.13
C ALA A 367 -7.50 -7.63 4.51
N GLY A 368 -6.34 -7.49 5.13
CA GLY A 368 -5.09 -8.12 4.66
C GLY A 368 -3.93 -7.90 5.62
N PRO A 369 -2.76 -8.47 5.33
CA PRO A 369 -1.60 -8.41 6.23
C PRO A 369 -1.10 -6.98 6.53
N ASN A 370 -1.21 -6.09 5.55
CA ASN A 370 -0.77 -4.70 5.69
C ASN A 370 -1.90 -3.73 6.06
N ALA A 371 -3.09 -4.25 6.44
CA ALA A 371 -4.25 -3.43 6.79
C ALA A 371 -4.24 -2.91 8.24
N ALA A 372 -3.26 -3.33 9.06
CA ALA A 372 -3.10 -2.92 10.45
C ALA A 372 -1.83 -2.10 10.66
N ILE A 373 -1.95 -1.04 11.47
CA ILE A 373 -0.84 -0.18 11.87
C ILE A 373 -0.96 0.17 13.36
N VAL A 374 0.19 0.35 14.02
CA VAL A 374 0.26 0.83 15.40
C VAL A 374 0.81 2.24 15.41
N VAL A 375 0.05 3.16 15.98
CA VAL A 375 0.44 4.56 16.17
C VAL A 375 0.20 4.95 17.61
N ASN A 376 1.18 5.53 18.27
CA ASN A 376 1.10 5.92 19.68
C ASN A 376 0.60 4.80 20.62
N ASN A 377 1.02 3.57 20.37
CA ASN A 377 0.62 2.37 21.13
C ASN A 377 -0.86 1.96 20.97
N VAL A 378 -1.56 2.48 19.98
CA VAL A 378 -2.92 2.11 19.61
C VAL A 378 -2.87 1.43 18.25
N ALA A 379 -3.48 0.25 18.12
CA ALA A 379 -3.57 -0.42 16.84
C ALA A 379 -4.87 -0.01 16.12
N TYR A 380 -4.75 0.36 14.86
CA TYR A 380 -5.86 0.68 13.96
C TYR A 380 -5.83 -0.27 12.79
N TRP A 381 -6.99 -0.81 12.37
CA TRP A 381 -7.03 -1.65 11.17
C TRP A 381 -8.34 -1.55 10.41
N MET A 382 -8.24 -1.83 9.13
CA MET A 382 -9.37 -1.97 8.23
C MET A 382 -9.80 -3.43 8.17
N GLY A 383 -11.04 -3.69 8.51
CA GLY A 383 -11.68 -5.00 8.32
C GLY A 383 -12.26 -5.15 6.92
N THR A 384 -13.13 -6.12 6.75
CA THR A 384 -13.85 -6.35 5.48
C THR A 384 -15.12 -5.50 5.33
N ASP A 385 -15.65 -4.95 6.44
CA ASP A 385 -16.91 -4.21 6.47
C ASP A 385 -16.90 -2.98 7.39
N LYS A 386 -15.85 -2.79 8.20
CA LYS A 386 -15.69 -1.69 9.16
C LYS A 386 -14.24 -1.50 9.59
N PHE A 387 -13.98 -0.41 10.29
CA PHE A 387 -12.70 -0.12 10.90
C PHE A 387 -12.73 -0.49 12.37
N TYR A 388 -11.57 -0.83 12.90
CA TYR A 388 -11.41 -1.24 14.29
C TYR A 388 -10.25 -0.50 14.95
N VAL A 389 -10.27 -0.47 16.28
CA VAL A 389 -9.21 0.10 17.12
C VAL A 389 -8.96 -0.80 18.32
N TYR A 390 -7.69 -0.90 18.72
CA TYR A 390 -7.26 -1.54 19.95
C TYR A 390 -6.39 -0.59 20.78
N ASN A 391 -6.87 -0.27 21.97
CA ASN A 391 -6.21 0.56 22.97
C ASN A 391 -6.23 -0.08 24.37
N GLY A 392 -6.06 -1.40 24.45
CA GLY A 392 -6.30 -2.25 25.62
C GLY A 392 -7.63 -2.99 25.55
N LYS A 393 -8.52 -2.58 24.64
CA LYS A 393 -9.77 -3.26 24.29
C LYS A 393 -10.02 -3.10 22.80
N VAL A 394 -10.53 -4.14 22.16
CA VAL A 394 -10.94 -4.09 20.75
C VAL A 394 -12.34 -3.46 20.66
N ASP A 395 -12.43 -2.36 19.95
CA ASP A 395 -13.68 -1.67 19.65
C ASP A 395 -13.82 -1.38 18.15
N VAL A 396 -15.06 -1.22 17.70
CA VAL A 396 -15.32 -0.72 16.34
C VAL A 396 -15.00 0.77 16.31
N LEU A 397 -14.15 1.19 15.36
CA LEU A 397 -13.83 2.59 15.12
C LEU A 397 -14.97 3.24 14.33
N PRO A 398 -15.74 4.17 14.92
CA PRO A 398 -16.84 4.84 14.22
C PRO A 398 -16.33 5.60 13.00
N SER A 399 -16.98 5.43 11.86
CA SER A 399 -16.59 6.12 10.64
C SER A 399 -17.80 6.77 9.96
N THR A 400 -17.63 8.02 9.54
CA THR A 400 -18.60 8.77 8.74
C THR A 400 -18.51 8.43 7.23
N LEU A 401 -17.61 7.53 6.87
CA LEU A 401 -17.34 7.08 5.50
C LEU A 401 -17.50 5.56 5.34
N ARG A 402 -18.03 4.86 6.34
CA ARG A 402 -18.11 3.39 6.32
C ARG A 402 -18.81 2.88 5.07
N SER A 403 -20.05 3.29 4.86
CA SER A 403 -20.84 2.83 3.71
C SER A 403 -20.20 3.24 2.38
N TYR A 404 -19.61 4.43 2.32
CA TYR A 404 -18.93 4.92 1.12
C TYR A 404 -17.71 4.08 0.75
N VAL A 405 -16.86 3.73 1.72
CA VAL A 405 -15.64 2.95 1.51
C VAL A 405 -15.98 1.50 1.20
N PHE A 406 -16.78 0.84 2.04
CA PHE A 406 -17.00 -0.60 1.91
C PHE A 406 -17.97 -1.00 0.80
N ASN A 407 -18.82 -0.10 0.30
CA ASN A 407 -19.60 -0.33 -0.92
C ASN A 407 -18.76 -0.19 -2.20
N ASP A 408 -17.65 0.56 -2.15
CA ASP A 408 -16.68 0.74 -3.25
C ASP A 408 -15.44 -0.15 -3.10
N PHE A 409 -15.38 -1.00 -2.08
CA PHE A 409 -14.23 -1.84 -1.79
C PHE A 409 -14.19 -3.12 -2.63
N ASN A 410 -13.10 -3.34 -3.38
CA ASN A 410 -12.87 -4.59 -4.09
C ASN A 410 -12.36 -5.68 -3.12
N THR A 411 -13.27 -6.48 -2.59
CA THR A 411 -12.96 -7.55 -1.64
C THR A 411 -12.06 -8.65 -2.21
N ALA A 412 -12.06 -8.86 -3.53
CA ALA A 412 -11.15 -9.80 -4.18
C ALA A 412 -9.69 -9.34 -4.11
N GLN A 413 -9.46 -8.03 -4.01
CA GLN A 413 -8.14 -7.42 -3.88
C GLN A 413 -7.84 -6.93 -2.44
N ALA A 414 -8.57 -7.42 -1.44
CA ALA A 414 -8.46 -6.95 -0.05
C ALA A 414 -7.02 -7.08 0.52
N TRP A 415 -6.28 -8.07 0.09
CA TRP A 415 -4.89 -8.28 0.53
C TRP A 415 -3.89 -7.24 0.00
N GLN A 416 -4.31 -6.39 -0.94
CA GLN A 416 -3.52 -5.24 -1.37
C GLN A 416 -3.64 -4.04 -0.42
N VAL A 417 -4.63 -4.03 0.49
CA VAL A 417 -4.80 -2.93 1.43
C VAL A 417 -3.49 -2.69 2.19
N THR A 418 -3.03 -1.46 2.16
CA THR A 418 -1.83 -1.03 2.87
C THR A 418 -2.13 0.19 3.72
N THR A 419 -1.39 0.31 4.81
CA THR A 419 -1.54 1.41 5.76
C THR A 419 -0.33 2.33 5.74
N GLY A 420 -0.56 3.59 6.10
CA GLY A 420 0.46 4.57 6.36
C GLY A 420 0.11 5.44 7.55
N ALA A 421 1.09 6.03 8.18
CA ALA A 421 0.89 7.08 9.17
C ALA A 421 1.56 8.36 8.70
N VAL A 422 1.00 9.50 9.10
CA VAL A 422 1.62 10.81 9.00
C VAL A 422 1.49 11.46 10.37
N ASN A 423 2.48 11.17 11.23
CA ASN A 423 2.44 11.60 12.63
C ASN A 423 2.43 13.12 12.80
N GLN A 424 3.00 13.85 11.85
CA GLN A 424 2.97 15.32 11.82
C GLN A 424 1.54 15.88 11.85
N TYR A 425 0.59 15.17 11.25
CA TYR A 425 -0.81 15.57 11.15
C TYR A 425 -1.77 14.68 11.95
N ASN A 426 -1.25 13.72 12.71
CA ASN A 426 -2.02 12.75 13.49
C ASN A 426 -2.97 11.90 12.62
N GLU A 427 -2.48 11.44 11.48
CA GLU A 427 -3.27 10.75 10.47
C GLU A 427 -2.86 9.29 10.33
N VAL A 428 -3.86 8.41 10.21
CA VAL A 428 -3.74 7.03 9.76
C VAL A 428 -4.42 6.91 8.40
N TRP A 429 -3.70 6.40 7.44
CA TRP A 429 -4.13 6.23 6.05
C TRP A 429 -4.32 4.76 5.72
N TRP A 430 -5.39 4.43 5.00
CA TRP A 430 -5.58 3.15 4.33
C TRP A 430 -5.73 3.38 2.85
N PHE A 431 -4.89 2.70 2.08
CA PHE A 431 -4.94 2.68 0.62
C PHE A 431 -5.60 1.37 0.20
N TYR A 432 -6.57 1.43 -0.71
CA TYR A 432 -7.36 0.27 -1.11
C TYR A 432 -7.75 0.34 -2.58
N CYS A 433 -8.21 -0.81 -3.14
CA CYS A 433 -8.72 -0.90 -4.49
C CYS A 433 -10.22 -0.61 -4.50
N SER A 434 -10.67 0.30 -5.37
CA SER A 434 -12.10 0.52 -5.60
C SER A 434 -12.75 -0.68 -6.31
N ALA A 435 -14.07 -0.78 -6.30
CA ALA A 435 -14.82 -1.91 -6.84
C ALA A 435 -14.48 -2.25 -8.30
N ASN A 436 -14.07 -1.26 -9.09
CA ASN A 436 -13.74 -1.40 -10.50
C ASN A 436 -12.24 -1.43 -10.79
N SER A 437 -11.40 -1.44 -9.75
CA SER A 437 -9.93 -1.46 -9.88
C SER A 437 -9.33 -2.74 -9.31
N ASN A 438 -8.34 -3.29 -10.00
CA ASN A 438 -7.50 -4.38 -9.50
C ASN A 438 -6.20 -3.88 -8.85
N THR A 439 -5.96 -2.58 -8.85
CA THR A 439 -4.80 -1.94 -8.23
C THR A 439 -5.27 -0.83 -7.30
N ILE A 440 -4.43 -0.45 -6.34
CA ILE A 440 -4.75 0.61 -5.37
C ILE A 440 -4.96 1.94 -6.11
N ASP A 441 -6.12 2.56 -5.92
CA ASP A 441 -6.53 3.82 -6.54
C ASP A 441 -7.23 4.80 -5.58
N ARG A 442 -7.58 4.33 -4.36
CA ARG A 442 -8.30 5.09 -3.35
C ARG A 442 -7.54 5.15 -2.04
N TYR A 443 -7.82 6.19 -1.26
CA TYR A 443 -7.41 6.26 0.14
C TYR A 443 -8.54 6.75 1.03
N VAL A 444 -8.49 6.34 2.29
CA VAL A 444 -9.31 6.88 3.38
C VAL A 444 -8.39 7.17 4.56
N VAL A 445 -8.64 8.27 5.24
CA VAL A 445 -7.80 8.78 6.33
C VAL A 445 -8.64 9.01 7.57
N PHE A 446 -8.07 8.67 8.70
CA PHE A 446 -8.58 8.97 10.01
C PHE A 446 -7.59 9.85 10.78
N ASN A 447 -7.99 11.06 11.15
CA ASN A 447 -7.25 11.87 12.12
C ASN A 447 -7.65 11.41 13.52
N TYR A 448 -6.71 10.78 14.24
CA TYR A 448 -6.97 10.12 15.51
C TYR A 448 -7.03 11.10 16.71
N VAL A 449 -6.64 12.35 16.55
CA VAL A 449 -6.76 13.39 17.57
C VAL A 449 -8.11 14.11 17.47
N ASP A 450 -8.46 14.54 16.25
CA ASP A 450 -9.68 15.31 15.98
C ASP A 450 -10.90 14.42 15.71
N ASN A 451 -10.72 13.08 15.56
CA ASN A 451 -11.76 12.12 15.16
C ASN A 451 -12.44 12.48 13.83
N ILE A 452 -11.65 12.89 12.86
CA ILE A 452 -12.10 13.35 11.54
C ILE A 452 -11.75 12.32 10.48
N TRP A 453 -12.71 12.06 9.57
CA TRP A 453 -12.54 11.21 8.41
C TRP A 453 -12.54 12.02 7.12
N PHE A 454 -11.66 11.64 6.20
CA PHE A 454 -11.66 12.15 4.83
C PHE A 454 -11.11 11.11 3.86
N SER A 455 -11.32 11.29 2.56
CA SER A 455 -10.94 10.31 1.54
C SER A 455 -10.59 10.99 0.23
N GLY A 456 -9.96 10.27 -0.66
CA GLY A 456 -9.62 10.72 -2.00
C GLY A 456 -9.06 9.60 -2.86
N SER A 457 -8.42 9.98 -3.96
CA SER A 457 -7.81 9.09 -4.94
C SER A 457 -6.29 9.23 -4.95
N MET A 458 -5.58 8.12 -4.77
CA MET A 458 -4.11 8.07 -4.83
C MET A 458 -3.65 6.61 -4.93
N ASN A 459 -2.60 6.37 -5.71
CA ASN A 459 -1.99 5.05 -5.88
C ASN A 459 -0.68 4.99 -5.08
N ARG A 460 -0.72 4.44 -3.86
CA ARG A 460 0.46 4.17 -3.03
C ARG A 460 0.38 2.73 -2.54
N PHE A 461 1.47 1.97 -2.70
CA PHE A 461 1.48 0.52 -2.46
C PHE A 461 2.19 0.11 -1.18
N ALA A 462 3.11 0.92 -0.70
CA ALA A 462 3.73 0.82 0.62
C ALA A 462 4.04 2.22 1.10
N TRP A 463 3.99 2.42 2.42
CA TRP A 463 4.18 3.73 3.06
C TRP A 463 5.02 3.59 4.31
N VAL A 464 5.94 4.52 4.49
CA VAL A 464 6.74 4.69 5.71
C VAL A 464 6.68 6.16 6.11
N ASP A 465 6.41 6.42 7.38
CA ASP A 465 6.38 7.78 7.93
C ASP A 465 7.78 8.38 8.05
N SER A 466 7.83 9.69 8.23
CA SER A 466 9.05 10.41 8.60
C SER A 466 9.59 9.91 9.95
N GLY A 467 10.89 9.87 10.06
CA GLY A 467 11.58 9.38 11.27
C GLY A 467 13.05 9.21 10.93
N LEU A 468 13.43 8.06 10.41
CA LEU A 468 14.77 7.85 9.83
C LEU A 468 14.95 8.60 8.47
N LYS A 469 13.86 8.94 7.81
CA LYS A 469 13.85 9.76 6.60
C LYS A 469 13.26 11.14 6.90
N GLN A 470 13.66 12.15 6.13
CA GLN A 470 13.21 13.54 6.33
C GLN A 470 11.73 13.74 6.04
N TYR A 471 11.21 13.03 5.04
CA TYR A 471 9.81 13.05 4.60
C TYR A 471 9.22 11.65 4.68
N PRO A 472 7.90 11.51 4.80
CA PRO A 472 7.26 10.23 4.55
C PRO A 472 7.58 9.76 3.13
N ILE A 473 7.83 8.47 2.96
CA ILE A 473 8.11 7.88 1.66
C ILE A 473 7.05 6.85 1.29
N ALA A 474 6.71 6.79 0.02
CA ALA A 474 5.73 5.84 -0.48
C ALA A 474 6.15 5.26 -1.83
N SER A 475 5.85 3.98 -2.04
CA SER A 475 6.11 3.34 -3.32
C SER A 475 4.99 3.60 -4.32
N VAL A 476 5.38 3.77 -5.58
CA VAL A 476 4.51 3.89 -6.75
C VAL A 476 4.94 2.84 -7.76
N TYR A 477 4.02 2.39 -8.59
CA TYR A 477 4.28 1.35 -9.59
C TYR A 477 3.67 1.73 -10.94
N ASP A 478 4.44 1.53 -11.99
CA ASP A 478 3.99 1.65 -13.36
C ASP A 478 3.82 0.25 -13.97
N GLU A 479 2.58 -0.10 -14.27
CA GLU A 479 2.22 -1.40 -14.83
C GLU A 479 2.78 -1.61 -16.25
N ALA A 480 2.95 -0.55 -17.02
CA ALA A 480 3.44 -0.65 -18.39
C ALA A 480 4.93 -1.03 -18.49
N THR A 481 5.73 -0.58 -17.53
CA THR A 481 7.16 -0.87 -17.44
C THR A 481 7.50 -1.98 -16.45
N GLU A 482 6.55 -2.43 -15.66
CA GLU A 482 6.72 -3.34 -14.51
C GLU A 482 7.73 -2.81 -13.47
N LYS A 483 7.88 -1.50 -13.37
CA LYS A 483 8.85 -0.88 -12.47
C LYS A 483 8.19 -0.03 -11.42
N GLY A 484 8.81 -0.02 -10.25
CA GLY A 484 8.44 0.83 -9.14
C GLY A 484 9.45 1.94 -8.88
N GLN A 485 8.96 2.99 -8.22
CA GLN A 485 9.76 4.12 -7.73
C GLN A 485 9.32 4.47 -6.31
N ILE A 486 10.17 5.17 -5.58
CA ILE A 486 9.82 5.74 -4.27
C ILE A 486 9.66 7.25 -4.42
N TYR A 487 8.55 7.76 -3.89
CA TYR A 487 8.25 9.19 -3.81
C TYR A 487 8.33 9.67 -2.37
N ALA A 488 9.01 10.79 -2.15
CA ALA A 488 8.91 11.54 -0.90
C ALA A 488 7.59 12.32 -0.90
N GLN A 489 6.79 12.12 0.12
CA GLN A 489 5.47 12.74 0.30
C GLN A 489 5.59 14.00 1.16
N GLU A 490 4.55 14.85 1.17
CA GLU A 490 4.52 16.12 1.91
C GLU A 490 5.67 17.07 1.53
N TYR A 491 6.14 17.00 0.27
CA TYR A 491 7.17 17.85 -0.28
C TYR A 491 6.54 18.94 -1.16
N GLY A 492 6.61 20.19 -0.73
CA GLY A 492 5.98 21.30 -1.45
C GLY A 492 4.47 21.09 -1.63
N PHE A 493 3.90 21.59 -2.75
CA PHE A 493 2.45 21.55 -3.01
C PHE A 493 2.09 21.04 -4.41
N ASP A 494 3.06 20.59 -5.17
CA ASP A 494 2.92 20.11 -6.54
C ASP A 494 3.53 18.72 -6.70
N ASP A 495 3.31 18.14 -7.86
CA ASP A 495 3.99 16.93 -8.29
C ASP A 495 5.32 17.31 -8.96
N PHE A 496 6.41 17.09 -8.24
CA PHE A 496 7.78 17.33 -8.70
C PHE A 496 8.45 16.08 -9.27
N THR A 497 7.69 15.04 -9.58
CA THR A 497 8.24 13.82 -10.20
C THR A 497 8.58 14.02 -11.67
N THR A 498 8.05 15.06 -12.29
CA THR A 498 8.33 15.48 -13.66
C THR A 498 9.01 16.86 -13.71
N SER A 499 9.71 17.15 -14.82
CA SER A 499 10.26 18.46 -15.08
C SER A 499 9.73 18.99 -16.43
N PRO A 500 8.95 20.09 -16.43
CA PRO A 500 8.52 20.90 -15.27
C PRO A 500 7.55 20.16 -14.34
N ALA A 501 7.45 20.62 -13.08
CA ALA A 501 6.49 20.13 -12.11
C ALA A 501 5.05 20.29 -12.61
N THR A 502 4.18 19.38 -12.21
CA THR A 502 2.76 19.43 -12.55
C THR A 502 1.89 19.77 -11.33
N PRO A 503 0.80 20.51 -11.51
CA PRO A 503 -0.05 20.90 -10.39
C PRO A 503 -0.84 19.70 -9.86
N ILE A 504 -0.96 19.59 -8.55
CA ILE A 504 -1.86 18.64 -7.91
C ILE A 504 -3.24 19.29 -7.79
N ALA A 505 -4.22 18.72 -8.51
CA ALA A 505 -5.60 19.15 -8.38
C ALA A 505 -6.16 18.72 -7.02
N ALA A 506 -6.78 19.67 -6.31
CA ALA A 506 -7.40 19.44 -5.02
C ALA A 506 -8.77 20.11 -4.97
N TYR A 507 -9.74 19.47 -4.31
CA TYR A 507 -11.05 20.08 -4.10
C TYR A 507 -11.73 19.61 -2.82
N ILE A 508 -12.68 20.44 -2.35
CA ILE A 508 -13.60 20.10 -1.28
C ILE A 508 -15.01 20.62 -1.62
N ASP A 509 -16.00 19.78 -1.36
CA ASP A 509 -17.42 20.07 -1.55
C ASP A 509 -18.14 20.16 -0.20
N SER A 510 -18.93 21.19 -0.01
CA SER A 510 -19.92 21.20 1.07
C SER A 510 -21.04 20.18 0.79
N SER A 511 -21.77 19.81 1.81
CA SER A 511 -23.10 19.25 1.62
C SER A 511 -24.04 20.33 1.08
N ASP A 512 -25.21 19.91 0.59
CA ASP A 512 -26.25 20.82 0.13
C ASP A 512 -26.80 21.63 1.29
N PHE A 513 -26.96 22.92 1.06
CA PHE A 513 -27.59 23.86 1.98
C PHE A 513 -28.70 24.65 1.27
N ASP A 514 -29.65 25.16 2.01
CA ASP A 514 -30.77 25.92 1.49
C ASP A 514 -31.06 27.24 2.25
N ILE A 515 -32.15 27.90 1.92
CA ILE A 515 -32.68 29.00 2.69
C ILE A 515 -33.99 28.56 3.35
N GLY A 516 -34.01 28.57 4.68
CA GLY A 516 -35.24 28.40 5.44
C GLY A 516 -35.99 27.11 5.09
N GLU A 517 -35.35 25.98 5.27
CA GLU A 517 -35.90 24.64 5.09
C GLU A 517 -36.33 24.30 3.64
N GLY A 518 -35.76 24.96 2.63
CA GLY A 518 -35.95 24.62 1.22
C GLY A 518 -37.32 25.03 0.63
N ASP A 519 -38.14 25.80 1.33
CA ASP A 519 -39.44 26.25 0.81
C ASP A 519 -39.32 27.24 -0.36
N ASN A 520 -38.28 28.06 -0.36
CA ASN A 520 -38.04 29.09 -1.36
C ASN A 520 -36.76 28.81 -2.18
N PHE A 521 -36.74 29.34 -3.41
CA PHE A 521 -35.47 29.48 -4.12
C PHE A 521 -34.62 30.54 -3.43
N GLY A 522 -33.33 30.26 -3.32
CA GLY A 522 -32.33 31.19 -2.89
C GLY A 522 -31.63 31.85 -4.08
N LEU A 523 -31.40 33.16 -4.02
CA LEU A 523 -30.53 33.89 -4.94
C LEU A 523 -29.29 34.36 -4.19
N VAL A 524 -28.11 33.84 -4.58
CA VAL A 524 -26.81 34.31 -4.09
C VAL A 524 -26.27 35.37 -5.01
N ASN A 525 -25.92 36.53 -4.43
CA ASN A 525 -25.44 37.70 -5.18
C ASN A 525 -23.95 37.98 -4.94
N ARG A 526 -23.42 37.59 -3.79
CA ARG A 526 -22.06 37.94 -3.39
C ARG A 526 -21.49 36.86 -2.47
N ILE A 527 -20.19 36.57 -2.65
CA ILE A 527 -19.37 35.76 -1.78
C ILE A 527 -18.25 36.66 -1.24
N ILE A 528 -18.01 36.60 0.07
CA ILE A 528 -16.79 37.07 0.69
C ILE A 528 -15.96 35.84 1.01
N PRO A 529 -14.85 35.62 0.29
CA PRO A 529 -13.99 34.49 0.56
C PRO A 529 -13.30 34.67 1.91
N ASP A 530 -13.09 33.53 2.58
CA ASP A 530 -12.24 33.45 3.76
C ASP A 530 -11.28 32.30 3.50
N ILE A 531 -10.15 32.62 2.88
CA ILE A 531 -9.17 31.65 2.44
C ILE A 531 -7.76 32.20 2.65
N SER A 532 -6.87 31.37 3.17
CA SER A 532 -5.45 31.67 3.30
C SER A 532 -4.69 31.00 2.18
N PHE A 533 -3.74 31.71 1.59
CA PHE A 533 -2.78 31.18 0.62
C PHE A 533 -1.36 31.12 1.21
N GLU A 534 -1.25 31.15 2.53
CA GLU A 534 0.04 31.08 3.21
C GLU A 534 0.78 29.78 2.83
N GLY A 535 2.07 29.93 2.50
CA GLY A 535 2.92 28.82 2.02
C GLY A 535 2.88 28.61 0.50
N SER A 536 1.99 29.28 -0.25
CA SER A 536 2.00 29.19 -1.72
C SER A 536 3.32 29.71 -2.29
N THR A 537 3.84 29.02 -3.31
CA THR A 537 5.06 29.39 -4.04
C THR A 537 4.76 30.06 -5.38
N GLY A 538 3.52 29.95 -5.87
CA GLY A 538 3.06 30.60 -7.10
C GLY A 538 2.94 32.12 -6.92
N THR A 539 3.18 32.88 -7.98
CA THR A 539 3.13 34.36 -7.96
C THR A 539 1.71 34.92 -7.78
N SER A 540 0.70 34.18 -8.21
CA SER A 540 -0.72 34.52 -8.09
C SER A 540 -1.52 33.25 -7.76
N PRO A 541 -1.43 32.77 -6.50
CA PRO A 541 -2.16 31.56 -6.11
C PRO A 541 -3.66 31.81 -6.23
N THR A 542 -4.35 30.91 -6.92
CA THR A 542 -5.76 31.03 -7.25
C THR A 542 -6.50 29.75 -6.93
N VAL A 543 -7.67 29.85 -6.33
CA VAL A 543 -8.65 28.78 -6.21
C VAL A 543 -9.94 29.15 -6.93
N ASN A 544 -10.63 28.16 -7.42
CA ASN A 544 -11.96 28.32 -8.00
C ASN A 544 -13.02 28.02 -6.93
N MET A 545 -13.88 29.00 -6.66
CA MET A 545 -15.08 28.82 -5.85
C MET A 545 -16.29 28.66 -6.75
N THR A 546 -17.01 27.53 -6.61
CA THR A 546 -18.16 27.18 -7.46
C THR A 546 -19.39 26.97 -6.61
N LEU A 547 -20.52 27.54 -7.02
CA LEU A 547 -21.83 27.23 -6.49
C LEU A 547 -22.59 26.36 -7.51
N TYR A 548 -23.04 25.19 -7.07
CA TYR A 548 -23.84 24.25 -7.83
C TYR A 548 -25.29 24.28 -7.32
N PRO A 549 -26.21 24.92 -8.02
CA PRO A 549 -27.60 24.96 -7.60
C PRO A 549 -28.38 23.71 -8.02
N ARG A 550 -29.40 23.38 -7.24
CA ARG A 550 -30.41 22.36 -7.54
C ARG A 550 -31.83 22.91 -7.43
N ARG A 551 -32.79 22.28 -8.11
CA ARG A 551 -34.22 22.62 -8.01
C ARG A 551 -34.92 21.92 -6.85
N PHE A 552 -34.52 20.69 -6.54
CA PHE A 552 -35.06 19.87 -5.45
C PHE A 552 -34.03 18.81 -5.02
N PRO A 553 -34.16 18.24 -3.80
CA PRO A 553 -33.32 17.13 -3.37
C PRO A 553 -33.37 15.97 -4.38
N GLY A 554 -32.19 15.45 -4.75
CA GLY A 554 -32.06 14.36 -5.73
C GLY A 554 -32.03 14.79 -7.20
N ALA A 555 -32.27 16.08 -7.54
CA ALA A 555 -32.02 16.58 -8.88
C ALA A 555 -30.52 16.63 -9.17
N ASP A 556 -30.13 16.47 -10.43
CA ASP A 556 -28.76 16.65 -10.87
C ASP A 556 -28.33 18.12 -10.69
N TYR A 557 -27.05 18.31 -10.41
CA TYR A 557 -26.46 19.66 -10.44
C TYR A 557 -26.32 20.09 -11.89
N SER A 558 -26.80 21.27 -12.23
CA SER A 558 -26.63 21.79 -13.58
C SER A 558 -25.15 22.12 -13.83
N ALA A 559 -24.51 21.34 -14.64
CA ALA A 559 -23.15 21.55 -15.11
C ALA A 559 -23.15 22.31 -16.44
N GLY A 560 -23.74 23.53 -16.47
CA GLY A 560 -23.63 24.39 -17.66
C GLY A 560 -24.41 23.96 -18.90
N ASP A 561 -25.43 23.12 -18.77
CA ASP A 561 -26.37 22.88 -19.86
C ASP A 561 -27.13 24.18 -20.19
N GLU A 562 -27.00 24.65 -21.42
CA GLU A 562 -27.65 25.90 -21.90
C GLU A 562 -29.16 25.86 -21.77
N THR A 563 -29.76 24.68 -21.71
CA THR A 563 -31.21 24.46 -21.56
C THR A 563 -31.66 24.52 -20.09
N SER A 564 -30.74 24.47 -19.12
CA SER A 564 -31.08 24.49 -17.70
C SER A 564 -31.36 25.92 -17.20
N VAL A 565 -32.47 26.09 -16.48
CA VAL A 565 -32.84 27.33 -15.80
C VAL A 565 -31.94 27.60 -14.58
N VAL A 566 -31.22 26.59 -14.12
CA VAL A 566 -30.38 26.60 -12.92
C VAL A 566 -28.94 26.35 -13.36
N ARG A 567 -28.06 27.34 -13.25
CA ARG A 567 -26.68 27.29 -13.73
C ARG A 567 -25.69 27.40 -12.59
N SER A 568 -24.67 26.53 -12.63
CA SER A 568 -23.50 26.69 -11.75
C SER A 568 -22.73 27.95 -12.13
N HIS A 569 -22.05 28.53 -11.15
CA HIS A 569 -21.19 29.68 -11.36
C HIS A 569 -19.86 29.47 -10.64
N THR A 570 -18.78 29.57 -11.40
CA THR A 570 -17.40 29.44 -10.91
C THR A 570 -16.72 30.78 -10.99
N VAL A 571 -16.05 31.16 -9.90
CA VAL A 571 -15.27 32.40 -9.81
C VAL A 571 -13.88 32.10 -9.30
N PRO A 572 -12.84 32.66 -9.91
CA PRO A 572 -11.50 32.63 -9.37
C PRO A 572 -11.39 33.56 -8.15
N VAL A 573 -10.70 33.10 -7.13
CA VAL A 573 -10.38 33.83 -5.90
C VAL A 573 -8.87 33.78 -5.75
N GLU A 574 -8.28 34.95 -5.69
CA GLU A 574 -6.85 35.19 -5.49
C GLU A 574 -6.59 35.72 -4.08
N GLN A 575 -5.33 35.84 -3.70
CA GLN A 575 -4.90 36.24 -2.36
C GLN A 575 -5.52 37.56 -1.86
N TYR A 576 -5.77 38.51 -2.75
CA TYR A 576 -6.30 39.85 -2.41
C TYR A 576 -7.75 40.05 -2.87
N THR A 577 -8.47 39.00 -3.13
CA THR A 577 -9.88 39.08 -3.51
C THR A 577 -10.74 39.41 -2.29
N GLU A 578 -11.22 40.63 -2.18
CA GLU A 578 -12.05 41.05 -1.06
C GLU A 578 -13.46 40.46 -1.12
N GLN A 579 -14.07 40.48 -2.31
CA GLN A 579 -15.41 39.95 -2.56
C GLN A 579 -15.62 39.60 -4.01
N VAL A 580 -16.53 38.66 -4.23
CA VAL A 580 -16.89 38.18 -5.57
C VAL A 580 -18.38 38.34 -5.77
N PHE A 581 -18.77 38.91 -6.91
CA PHE A 581 -20.17 39.03 -7.29
C PHE A 581 -20.58 37.86 -8.15
N VAL A 582 -21.66 37.18 -7.74
CA VAL A 582 -22.22 36.00 -8.41
C VAL A 582 -23.72 36.18 -8.60
N ARG A 583 -24.31 35.43 -9.50
CA ARG A 583 -25.77 35.37 -9.66
C ARG A 583 -26.20 33.94 -9.84
N VAL A 584 -26.46 33.27 -8.72
CA VAL A 584 -26.84 31.86 -8.70
C VAL A 584 -28.18 31.70 -7.98
N ARG A 585 -29.11 31.02 -8.65
CA ARG A 585 -30.46 30.78 -8.16
C ARG A 585 -30.70 29.27 -8.05
N GLY A 586 -31.08 28.78 -6.90
CA GLY A 586 -31.41 27.38 -6.66
C GLY A 586 -32.23 27.23 -5.38
N ARG A 587 -32.91 26.12 -5.24
CA ARG A 587 -33.59 25.77 -3.98
C ARG A 587 -32.58 25.21 -2.99
N GLN A 588 -31.64 24.44 -3.48
CA GLN A 588 -30.49 23.94 -2.76
C GLN A 588 -29.20 24.29 -3.49
N MET A 589 -28.11 24.44 -2.76
CA MET A 589 -26.81 24.78 -3.31
C MET A 589 -25.72 23.96 -2.64
N ARG A 590 -24.72 23.57 -3.44
CA ARG A 590 -23.46 23.00 -2.99
C ARG A 590 -22.35 24.01 -3.28
N PHE A 591 -21.46 24.19 -2.32
CA PHE A 591 -20.28 25.04 -2.46
C PHE A 591 -19.03 24.18 -2.66
N ARG A 592 -18.27 24.45 -3.71
CA ARG A 592 -16.98 23.79 -3.99
C ARG A 592 -15.86 24.80 -3.98
N VAL A 593 -14.73 24.40 -3.36
CA VAL A 593 -13.43 25.05 -3.51
C VAL A 593 -12.48 24.10 -4.20
N ALA A 594 -11.82 24.52 -5.27
CA ALA A 594 -10.91 23.70 -6.04
C ALA A 594 -9.68 24.47 -6.51
N SER A 595 -8.54 23.80 -6.55
CA SER A 595 -7.29 24.33 -7.12
C SER A 595 -6.70 23.36 -8.13
N SER A 596 -6.10 23.90 -9.20
CA SER A 596 -5.36 23.15 -10.21
C SER A 596 -4.16 23.95 -10.75
N GLY A 597 -3.74 25.01 -10.06
CA GLY A 597 -2.57 25.81 -10.40
C GLY A 597 -1.31 25.32 -9.72
N LEU A 598 -0.15 25.62 -10.34
CA LEU A 598 1.17 25.35 -9.77
C LEU A 598 1.45 26.25 -8.56
N GLY A 599 2.10 25.71 -7.55
CA GLY A 599 2.54 26.43 -6.37
C GLY A 599 1.40 26.93 -5.48
N VAL A 600 0.20 26.37 -5.62
CA VAL A 600 -0.98 26.78 -4.85
C VAL A 600 -1.12 25.92 -3.60
N MET A 601 -0.99 26.58 -2.45
CA MET A 601 -1.45 26.08 -1.15
C MET A 601 -2.66 26.91 -0.72
N TRP A 602 -3.63 26.28 -0.10
CA TRP A 602 -4.79 26.99 0.45
C TRP A 602 -5.34 26.31 1.70
N GLN A 603 -5.86 27.15 2.59
CA GLN A 603 -6.65 26.72 3.74
C GLN A 603 -7.96 27.51 3.72
N LEU A 604 -9.08 26.80 3.79
CA LEU A 604 -10.42 27.40 3.76
C LEU A 604 -10.89 27.69 5.18
N GLY A 605 -11.25 28.94 5.45
CA GLY A 605 -11.88 29.37 6.69
C GLY A 605 -13.41 29.30 6.63
N MET A 606 -14.08 30.39 6.99
CA MET A 606 -15.54 30.50 7.04
C MET A 606 -16.04 31.56 6.05
N PRO A 607 -16.19 31.21 4.76
CA PRO A 607 -16.66 32.16 3.78
C PRO A 607 -18.07 32.65 4.12
N ARG A 608 -18.39 33.87 3.62
CA ARG A 608 -19.71 34.47 3.82
C ARG A 608 -20.40 34.61 2.48
N ILE A 609 -21.68 34.30 2.45
CA ILE A 609 -22.53 34.50 1.27
C ILE A 609 -23.64 35.51 1.59
N GLN A 610 -23.98 36.28 0.57
CA GLN A 610 -25.20 37.09 0.60
C GLN A 610 -26.27 36.35 -0.18
N MET A 611 -27.23 35.81 0.54
CA MET A 611 -28.32 35.00 -0.02
C MET A 611 -29.66 35.62 0.35
N ARG A 612 -30.61 35.64 -0.59
CA ARG A 612 -31.97 36.13 -0.36
C ARG A 612 -33.01 35.17 -0.95
N PRO A 613 -34.21 35.07 -0.37
CA PRO A 613 -35.32 34.36 -0.97
C PRO A 613 -35.70 34.98 -2.33
N ASP A 614 -35.99 34.11 -3.31
CA ASP A 614 -36.32 34.51 -4.69
C ASP A 614 -37.53 33.72 -5.22
N GLY A 615 -38.60 33.68 -4.41
CA GLY A 615 -39.85 33.03 -4.76
C GLY A 615 -39.87 31.54 -4.58
N ARG A 616 -41.03 30.92 -4.83
CA ARG A 616 -41.28 29.49 -4.70
C ARG A 616 -41.22 28.72 -6.02
N LYS A 617 -41.17 29.41 -7.17
CA LYS A 617 -41.13 28.83 -8.53
C LYS A 617 -39.87 29.26 -9.26
#